data_c728426406cf829a5aacfa70b0d97276
#
_entry.id   c728426406cf829a5aacfa70b0d97276
#
_cell.length_a   1.000
_cell.length_b   1.000
_cell.length_c   1.000
_cell.angle_alpha   90.00
_cell.angle_beta   90.00
_cell.angle_gamma   90.00
#
_symmetry.space_group_name_H-M   'P 1'
#
loop_
_entity.id
_entity.type
_entity.pdbx_description
1 polymer ?
#
loop_
_entity_poly.entity_id
_entity_poly.type
_entity_poly.pdbx_seq_one_letter_code
_entity_poly.pdbx_strand_id
1 'polypeptide(L)'
;MAIYLFKITNKHRKSIWRKIEIQETQTLGDFDQKIRESFGYDDDHLSAFYRGKAWSAQGYGEIEPGGQGRGANKKIQDLKFQSGDKLEYIYDMGESYISLVELMDIGAEQAGVAYPRVVEKNKQRNKYCEQCKLKGKKQVAVYNVYYFEAESLEQLCEPCMEYIEEDIDATEIVY
;
A
#
# COMPACT_ATOMS: atom_id res chain seq x y z
N MET A 1 4.06 16.05 -20.94
CA MET A 1 4.56 14.72 -20.54
C MET A 1 3.39 13.75 -20.42
N ALA A 2 3.63 12.45 -20.61
CA ALA A 2 2.59 11.43 -20.43
C ALA A 2 2.38 11.13 -18.93
N ILE A 3 1.13 10.96 -18.54
CA ILE A 3 0.70 10.61 -17.19
C ILE A 3 0.07 9.23 -17.23
N TYR A 4 0.59 8.34 -16.42
CA TYR A 4 0.12 6.97 -16.28
C TYR A 4 -0.80 6.86 -15.07
N LEU A 5 -2.03 6.41 -15.27
CA LEU A 5 -3.01 6.17 -14.22
C LEU A 5 -3.01 4.70 -13.85
N PHE A 6 -2.50 4.37 -12.68
CA PHE A 6 -2.51 3.01 -12.15
C PHE A 6 -3.59 2.84 -11.09
N LYS A 7 -4.24 1.68 -11.10
CA LYS A 7 -5.05 1.19 -9.99
C LYS A 7 -4.27 0.14 -9.20
N ILE A 8 -4.08 0.38 -7.92
CA ILE A 8 -3.40 -0.52 -7.00
C ILE A 8 -4.48 -1.13 -6.10
N THR A 9 -4.60 -2.46 -6.09
CA THR A 9 -5.62 -3.19 -5.33
C THR A 9 -4.94 -4.23 -4.46
N ASN A 10 -5.21 -4.21 -3.14
CA ASN A 10 -4.71 -5.25 -2.25
C ASN A 10 -5.23 -6.62 -2.68
N LYS A 11 -4.34 -7.59 -2.87
CA LYS A 11 -4.67 -8.91 -3.46
C LYS A 11 -5.61 -9.73 -2.57
N HIS A 12 -5.44 -9.63 -1.27
CA HIS A 12 -6.25 -10.37 -0.28
C HIS A 12 -7.50 -9.62 0.16
N ARG A 13 -7.49 -8.27 0.08
CA ARG A 13 -8.59 -7.40 0.48
C ARG A 13 -8.96 -6.47 -0.67
N LYS A 14 -9.63 -7.00 -1.68
CA LYS A 14 -9.97 -6.29 -2.95
C LYS A 14 -10.82 -5.03 -2.76
N SER A 15 -11.44 -4.85 -1.58
CA SER A 15 -12.14 -3.61 -1.22
C SER A 15 -11.19 -2.44 -0.91
N ILE A 16 -9.90 -2.72 -0.74
CA ILE A 16 -8.87 -1.72 -0.47
C ILE A 16 -8.09 -1.47 -1.75
N TRP A 17 -8.19 -0.26 -2.28
CA TRP A 17 -7.53 0.14 -3.51
C TRP A 17 -7.27 1.65 -3.56
N ARG A 18 -6.30 2.03 -4.39
CA ARG A 18 -5.94 3.42 -4.72
C ARG A 18 -5.81 3.57 -6.23
N LYS A 19 -6.11 4.74 -6.76
CA LYS A 19 -5.69 5.15 -8.09
C LYS A 19 -4.63 6.23 -7.97
N ILE A 20 -3.50 6.01 -8.61
CA ILE A 20 -2.32 6.88 -8.55
C ILE A 20 -1.95 7.30 -9.96
N GLU A 21 -1.79 8.59 -10.16
CA GLU A 21 -1.17 9.15 -11.36
C GLU A 21 0.32 9.39 -11.14
N ILE A 22 1.12 9.04 -12.13
CA ILE A 22 2.57 9.21 -12.13
C ILE A 22 3.05 9.66 -13.49
N GLN A 23 4.05 10.55 -13.54
CA GLN A 23 4.64 11.02 -14.79
C GLN A 23 5.57 9.96 -15.40
N GLU A 24 5.68 9.96 -16.74
CA GLU A 24 6.54 9.06 -17.50
C GLU A 24 8.03 9.14 -17.11
N THR A 25 8.48 10.31 -16.66
CA THR A 25 9.87 10.57 -16.25
C THR A 25 10.18 10.17 -14.82
N GLN A 26 9.17 9.94 -14.00
CA GLN A 26 9.32 9.47 -12.62
C GLN A 26 9.65 7.97 -12.59
N THR A 27 10.12 7.51 -11.44
CA THR A 27 10.69 6.18 -11.28
C THR A 27 9.78 5.22 -10.53
N LEU A 28 10.12 3.93 -10.54
CA LEU A 28 9.45 2.94 -9.66
C LEU A 28 9.68 3.24 -8.17
N GLY A 29 10.80 3.90 -7.82
CA GLY A 29 11.04 4.38 -6.46
C GLY A 29 10.03 5.47 -6.04
N ASP A 30 9.77 6.45 -6.92
CA ASP A 30 8.74 7.48 -6.69
C ASP A 30 7.35 6.84 -6.55
N PHE A 31 7.09 5.82 -7.37
CA PHE A 31 5.82 5.10 -7.34
C PHE A 31 5.65 4.28 -6.07
N ASP A 32 6.70 3.56 -5.65
CA ASP A 32 6.76 2.81 -4.40
C ASP A 32 6.46 3.68 -3.20
N GLN A 33 7.15 4.82 -3.08
CA GLN A 33 6.91 5.76 -1.98
C GLN A 33 5.47 6.26 -1.94
N LYS A 34 4.88 6.58 -3.12
CA LYS A 34 3.47 7.00 -3.17
C LYS A 34 2.51 5.87 -2.81
N ILE A 35 2.82 4.62 -3.14
CA ILE A 35 2.04 3.46 -2.71
C ILE A 35 2.12 3.33 -1.18
N ARG A 36 3.33 3.30 -0.60
CA ARG A 36 3.52 3.22 0.86
C ARG A 36 2.72 4.29 1.59
N GLU A 37 2.92 5.56 1.24
CA GLU A 37 2.17 6.68 1.80
C GLU A 37 0.64 6.47 1.71
N SER A 38 0.15 6.02 0.56
CA SER A 38 -1.29 5.89 0.32
C SER A 38 -1.96 4.74 1.05
N PHE A 39 -1.21 3.68 1.37
CA PHE A 39 -1.68 2.53 2.13
C PHE A 39 -1.30 2.59 3.61
N GLY A 40 -0.51 3.58 4.04
CA GLY A 40 -0.01 3.70 5.41
C GLY A 40 1.04 2.66 5.75
N TYR A 41 1.80 2.20 4.78
CA TYR A 41 2.97 1.34 5.01
C TYR A 41 4.11 2.20 5.53
N ASP A 42 4.88 1.66 6.48
CA ASP A 42 6.11 2.28 6.95
C ASP A 42 7.21 2.26 5.88
N ASP A 43 8.35 2.84 6.17
CA ASP A 43 9.48 2.94 5.24
C ASP A 43 10.70 2.18 5.77
N ASP A 44 10.48 0.97 6.30
CA ASP A 44 11.53 0.12 6.89
C ASP A 44 11.68 -1.25 6.22
N HIS A 45 10.78 -1.63 5.29
CA HIS A 45 10.81 -2.92 4.60
C HIS A 45 11.12 -2.79 3.11
N LEU A 46 11.69 -3.85 2.55
CA LEU A 46 11.93 -3.98 1.11
C LEU A 46 10.62 -4.14 0.34
N SER A 47 10.60 -3.64 -0.88
CA SER A 47 9.52 -3.84 -1.83
C SER A 47 10.03 -4.19 -3.22
N ALA A 48 9.17 -4.65 -4.11
CA ALA A 48 9.50 -4.90 -5.51
C ALA A 48 8.26 -4.92 -6.40
N PHE A 49 8.46 -4.57 -7.67
CA PHE A 49 7.48 -4.75 -8.73
C PHE A 49 7.86 -5.92 -9.63
N TYR A 50 6.85 -6.68 -10.05
CA TYR A 50 7.00 -7.82 -10.97
C TYR A 50 6.04 -7.68 -12.14
N ARG A 51 6.53 -7.85 -13.37
CA ARG A 51 5.65 -7.97 -14.52
C ARG A 51 4.99 -9.35 -14.51
N GLY A 52 3.68 -9.39 -14.23
CA GLY A 52 2.96 -10.63 -13.94
C GLY A 52 2.98 -10.97 -12.45
N LYS A 53 3.23 -12.22 -12.10
CA LYS A 53 3.17 -12.69 -10.70
C LYS A 53 4.40 -12.29 -9.89
N ALA A 54 4.15 -11.97 -8.64
CA ALA A 54 5.18 -11.79 -7.63
C ALA A 54 6.08 -13.03 -7.51
N TRP A 55 7.34 -12.81 -7.17
CA TRP A 55 8.39 -13.82 -7.06
C TRP A 55 8.76 -14.53 -8.38
N SER A 56 8.25 -14.05 -9.52
CA SER A 56 8.67 -14.54 -10.82
C SER A 56 10.04 -13.98 -11.25
N ALA A 57 10.64 -14.56 -12.29
CA ALA A 57 11.88 -14.05 -12.87
C ALA A 57 11.73 -12.67 -13.55
N GLN A 58 10.52 -12.14 -13.65
CA GLN A 58 10.21 -10.85 -14.27
C GLN A 58 10.15 -9.69 -13.29
N GLY A 59 10.88 -9.76 -12.19
CA GLY A 59 11.03 -8.69 -11.23
C GLY A 59 11.94 -7.57 -11.74
N TYR A 60 11.60 -6.34 -11.40
CA TYR A 60 12.41 -5.16 -11.77
C TYR A 60 13.58 -4.91 -10.79
N GLY A 61 13.66 -5.65 -9.71
CA GLY A 61 14.64 -5.54 -8.65
C GLY A 61 14.03 -4.97 -7.37
N GLU A 62 14.76 -5.12 -6.29
CA GLU A 62 14.35 -4.66 -4.97
C GLU A 62 14.42 -3.14 -4.87
N ILE A 63 13.49 -2.57 -4.12
CA ILE A 63 13.42 -1.18 -3.73
C ILE A 63 13.59 -1.12 -2.21
N GLU A 64 14.63 -0.41 -1.79
CA GLU A 64 14.96 -0.19 -0.40
C GLU A 64 14.11 0.96 0.18
N PRO A 65 13.99 1.05 1.51
CA PRO A 65 13.42 2.21 2.17
C PRO A 65 13.96 3.53 1.62
N GLY A 66 13.10 4.54 1.52
CA GLY A 66 13.47 5.82 0.91
C GLY A 66 13.51 5.81 -0.63
N GLY A 67 12.96 4.78 -1.28
CA GLY A 67 12.86 4.72 -2.74
C GLY A 67 14.20 4.53 -3.45
N GLN A 68 15.13 3.81 -2.85
CA GLN A 68 16.45 3.51 -3.39
C GLN A 68 16.55 2.05 -3.87
N GLY A 69 17.73 1.63 -4.30
CA GLY A 69 17.95 0.26 -4.74
C GLY A 69 17.84 0.05 -6.26
N ARG A 70 18.11 -1.18 -6.68
CA ARG A 70 18.20 -1.54 -8.12
C ARG A 70 16.86 -1.40 -8.85
N GLY A 71 15.75 -1.73 -8.16
CA GLY A 71 14.40 -1.62 -8.71
C GLY A 71 13.93 -0.18 -8.83
N ALA A 72 14.36 0.69 -7.92
CA ALA A 72 13.88 2.05 -7.78
C ALA A 72 14.19 2.95 -8.99
N ASN A 73 15.35 2.79 -9.61
CA ASN A 73 15.86 3.71 -10.63
C ASN A 73 15.22 3.58 -12.02
N LYS A 74 14.29 2.65 -12.21
CA LYS A 74 13.64 2.42 -13.51
C LYS A 74 12.55 3.47 -13.74
N LYS A 75 12.65 4.23 -14.81
CA LYS A 75 11.62 5.21 -15.19
C LYS A 75 10.39 4.51 -15.76
N ILE A 76 9.22 5.05 -15.50
CA ILE A 76 7.93 4.52 -15.99
C ILE A 76 7.94 4.38 -17.52
N GLN A 77 8.42 5.38 -18.25
CA GLN A 77 8.50 5.35 -19.73
C GLN A 77 9.34 4.19 -20.27
N ASP A 78 10.40 3.79 -19.57
CA ASP A 78 11.34 2.75 -20.03
C ASP A 78 10.71 1.34 -19.92
N LEU A 79 9.66 1.19 -19.14
CA LEU A 79 8.95 -0.08 -18.91
C LEU A 79 7.94 -0.39 -20.02
N LYS A 80 7.67 0.58 -20.92
CA LYS A 80 6.81 0.45 -22.10
C LYS A 80 5.45 -0.19 -21.78
N PHE A 81 4.82 0.30 -20.74
CA PHE A 81 3.49 -0.14 -20.34
C PHE A 81 2.42 0.27 -21.36
N GLN A 82 1.44 -0.60 -21.54
CA GLN A 82 0.22 -0.36 -22.32
C GLN A 82 -1.00 -0.45 -21.42
N SER A 83 -2.08 0.24 -21.78
CA SER A 83 -3.33 0.17 -21.02
C SER A 83 -3.80 -1.27 -20.88
N GLY A 84 -4.15 -1.66 -19.64
CA GLY A 84 -4.49 -3.03 -19.28
C GLY A 84 -3.31 -3.90 -18.80
N ASP A 85 -2.06 -3.43 -18.91
CA ASP A 85 -0.91 -4.14 -18.34
C ASP A 85 -1.05 -4.28 -16.82
N LYS A 86 -0.64 -5.45 -16.32
CA LYS A 86 -0.74 -5.80 -14.91
C LYS A 86 0.63 -6.14 -14.33
N LEU A 87 0.85 -5.65 -13.13
CA LEU A 87 2.01 -5.92 -12.30
C LEU A 87 1.53 -6.48 -10.96
N GLU A 88 2.36 -7.22 -10.28
CA GLU A 88 2.23 -7.42 -8.84
C GLU A 88 3.32 -6.62 -8.12
N TYR A 89 2.92 -5.93 -7.07
CA TYR A 89 3.78 -5.20 -6.15
C TYR A 89 3.80 -5.92 -4.82
N ILE A 90 4.98 -6.15 -4.27
CA ILE A 90 5.17 -6.67 -2.92
C ILE A 90 5.73 -5.56 -2.05
N TYR A 91 5.13 -5.35 -0.90
CA TYR A 91 5.69 -4.63 0.22
C TYR A 91 5.94 -5.62 1.35
N ASP A 92 7.04 -5.47 2.06
CA ASP A 92 7.53 -6.39 3.08
C ASP A 92 7.66 -7.84 2.55
N MET A 93 8.88 -8.21 2.18
CA MET A 93 9.13 -9.52 1.57
C MET A 93 8.98 -10.67 2.58
N GLY A 94 9.01 -10.40 3.89
CA GLY A 94 8.74 -11.38 4.94
C GLY A 94 7.26 -11.72 5.02
N GLU A 95 6.41 -10.73 5.22
CA GLU A 95 4.96 -10.87 5.34
C GLU A 95 4.24 -10.94 3.98
N SER A 96 4.90 -10.49 2.92
CA SER A 96 4.40 -10.55 1.53
C SER A 96 3.05 -9.86 1.33
N TYR A 97 2.95 -8.57 1.66
CA TYR A 97 1.77 -7.76 1.33
C TYR A 97 1.71 -7.50 -0.18
N ILE A 98 0.93 -8.31 -0.89
CA ILE A 98 0.85 -8.26 -2.35
C ILE A 98 -0.31 -7.38 -2.80
N SER A 99 -0.03 -6.49 -3.75
CA SER A 99 -1.02 -5.68 -4.46
C SER A 99 -0.96 -5.93 -5.96
N LEU A 100 -2.13 -5.99 -6.59
CA LEU A 100 -2.26 -5.95 -8.04
C LEU A 100 -2.21 -4.51 -8.51
N VAL A 101 -1.33 -4.21 -9.45
CA VAL A 101 -1.14 -2.90 -10.07
C VAL A 101 -1.54 -2.98 -11.52
N GLU A 102 -2.60 -2.28 -11.92
CA GLU A 102 -3.14 -2.30 -13.27
C GLU A 102 -3.05 -0.90 -13.90
N LEU A 103 -2.42 -0.79 -15.06
CA LEU A 103 -2.44 0.45 -15.83
C LEU A 103 -3.82 0.63 -16.47
N MET A 104 -4.52 1.66 -16.01
CA MET A 104 -5.89 1.97 -16.45
C MET A 104 -5.90 2.85 -17.70
N ASP A 105 -5.04 3.87 -17.72
CA ASP A 105 -5.04 4.89 -18.79
C ASP A 105 -3.69 5.60 -18.88
N ILE A 106 -3.45 6.22 -20.04
CA ILE A 106 -2.31 7.11 -20.27
C ILE A 106 -2.85 8.43 -20.80
N GLY A 107 -2.73 9.48 -20.01
CA GLY A 107 -3.21 10.81 -20.32
C GLY A 107 -2.10 11.85 -20.49
N ALA A 108 -2.50 13.10 -20.61
CA ALA A 108 -1.60 14.23 -20.67
C ALA A 108 -1.44 14.91 -19.30
N GLU A 109 -0.28 15.48 -19.07
CA GLU A 109 0.02 16.28 -17.87
C GLU A 109 -0.93 17.47 -17.74
N GLN A 110 -1.36 17.75 -16.52
CA GLN A 110 -2.17 18.91 -16.17
C GLN A 110 -1.28 19.99 -15.57
N ALA A 111 -1.43 21.22 -16.06
CA ALA A 111 -0.65 22.35 -15.56
C ALA A 111 -0.92 22.62 -14.07
N GLY A 112 0.15 22.84 -13.30
CA GLY A 112 0.07 23.15 -11.88
C GLY A 112 -0.22 21.96 -10.97
N VAL A 113 -0.20 20.72 -11.50
CA VAL A 113 -0.41 19.51 -10.72
C VAL A 113 0.92 18.84 -10.40
N ALA A 114 1.12 18.48 -9.13
CA ALA A 114 2.28 17.70 -8.70
C ALA A 114 2.02 16.20 -8.81
N TYR A 115 3.03 15.44 -9.25
CA TYR A 115 3.00 13.98 -9.38
C TYR A 115 4.18 13.35 -8.62
N PRO A 116 4.08 12.08 -8.14
CA PRO A 116 2.90 11.23 -8.22
C PRO A 116 1.81 11.65 -7.22
N ARG A 117 0.53 11.39 -7.56
CA ARG A 117 -0.59 11.73 -6.69
C ARG A 117 -1.66 10.64 -6.63
N VAL A 118 -2.33 10.54 -5.49
CA VAL A 118 -3.55 9.74 -5.36
C VAL A 118 -4.73 10.56 -5.90
N VAL A 119 -5.44 10.04 -6.88
CA VAL A 119 -6.61 10.71 -7.49
C VAL A 119 -7.93 10.13 -7.00
N GLU A 120 -7.93 8.87 -6.58
CA GLU A 120 -9.12 8.20 -6.07
C GLU A 120 -8.72 7.08 -5.13
N LYS A 121 -9.54 6.81 -4.12
CA LYS A 121 -9.39 5.67 -3.22
C LYS A 121 -10.73 5.06 -2.86
N ASN A 122 -10.71 3.82 -2.36
CA ASN A 122 -11.91 3.19 -1.83
C ASN A 122 -12.55 4.01 -0.72
N LYS A 123 -13.86 3.88 -0.56
CA LYS A 123 -14.56 4.43 0.61
C LYS A 123 -14.05 3.76 1.86
N GLN A 124 -13.61 4.55 2.83
CA GLN A 124 -13.20 4.05 4.12
C GLN A 124 -14.41 3.45 4.85
N ARG A 125 -14.28 2.19 5.25
CA ARG A 125 -15.24 1.51 6.13
C ARG A 125 -14.58 1.35 7.49
N ASN A 126 -14.86 2.29 8.39
CA ASN A 126 -14.27 2.26 9.72
C ASN A 126 -14.64 1.00 10.48
N LYS A 127 -13.65 0.36 11.05
CA LYS A 127 -13.80 -0.59 12.14
C LYS A 127 -13.74 0.18 13.45
N TYR A 128 -14.39 -0.32 14.49
CA TYR A 128 -14.48 0.39 15.76
C TYR A 128 -13.83 -0.42 16.86
N CYS A 129 -13.18 0.31 17.76
CA CYS A 129 -12.49 -0.27 18.91
C CYS A 129 -13.45 -1.06 19.78
N GLU A 130 -13.14 -2.33 20.02
CA GLU A 130 -13.98 -3.25 20.79
C GLU A 130 -14.03 -2.86 22.28
N GLN A 131 -12.91 -2.46 22.85
CA GLN A 131 -12.82 -1.96 24.23
C GLN A 131 -13.65 -0.69 24.45
N CYS A 132 -13.61 0.26 23.51
CA CYS A 132 -14.43 1.46 23.57
C CYS A 132 -15.91 1.15 23.42
N LYS A 133 -16.26 0.19 22.58
CA LYS A 133 -17.66 -0.27 22.39
C LYS A 133 -18.25 -0.83 23.66
N LEU A 134 -17.50 -1.61 24.43
CA LEU A 134 -17.93 -2.11 25.75
C LEU A 134 -18.22 -0.97 26.75
N LYS A 135 -17.54 0.15 26.60
CA LYS A 135 -17.75 1.36 27.42
C LYS A 135 -18.79 2.33 26.82
N GLY A 136 -19.54 1.90 25.81
CA GLY A 136 -20.56 2.72 25.13
C GLY A 136 -19.97 3.86 24.27
N LYS A 137 -18.68 3.83 23.96
CA LYS A 137 -17.99 4.83 23.14
C LYS A 137 -17.78 4.33 21.71
N LYS A 138 -17.85 5.24 20.74
CA LYS A 138 -17.62 4.94 19.33
C LYS A 138 -16.27 5.57 18.92
N GLN A 139 -15.20 4.78 18.96
CA GLN A 139 -13.86 5.18 18.56
C GLN A 139 -13.39 4.30 17.39
N VAL A 140 -12.80 4.90 16.35
CA VAL A 140 -12.25 4.15 15.22
C VAL A 140 -11.05 3.33 15.70
N ALA A 141 -11.00 2.07 15.32
CA ALA A 141 -9.88 1.19 15.59
C ALA A 141 -8.72 1.55 14.65
N VAL A 142 -7.51 1.41 15.13
CA VAL A 142 -6.26 1.66 14.38
C VAL A 142 -5.46 0.38 14.22
N TYR A 143 -5.58 -0.53 15.17
CA TYR A 143 -4.83 -1.79 15.21
C TYR A 143 -5.74 -3.02 15.17
N ASN A 144 -5.26 -4.08 14.51
CA ASN A 144 -5.67 -5.45 14.80
C ASN A 144 -4.67 -6.00 15.81
N VAL A 145 -5.14 -6.45 16.95
CA VAL A 145 -4.31 -6.93 18.06
C VAL A 145 -4.62 -8.40 18.30
N TYR A 146 -3.62 -9.25 18.16
CA TYR A 146 -3.72 -10.67 18.45
C TYR A 146 -3.14 -10.94 19.84
N TYR A 147 -3.92 -11.56 20.71
CA TYR A 147 -3.54 -11.97 22.06
C TYR A 147 -3.12 -13.43 22.03
N PHE A 148 -1.85 -13.71 22.32
CA PHE A 148 -1.31 -15.08 22.25
C PHE A 148 -1.92 -16.01 23.29
N GLU A 149 -2.14 -15.55 24.53
CA GLU A 149 -2.72 -16.38 25.59
C GLU A 149 -4.20 -16.71 25.35
N ALA A 150 -4.97 -15.74 24.85
CA ALA A 150 -6.40 -15.90 24.59
C ALA A 150 -6.72 -16.46 23.21
N GLU A 151 -5.73 -16.60 22.34
CA GLU A 151 -5.87 -16.98 20.91
C GLU A 151 -6.96 -16.17 20.19
N SER A 152 -7.06 -14.87 20.49
CA SER A 152 -8.12 -13.99 20.03
C SER A 152 -7.59 -12.75 19.33
N LEU A 153 -8.40 -12.20 18.42
CA LEU A 153 -8.11 -10.98 17.67
C LEU A 153 -9.11 -9.90 18.07
N GLU A 154 -8.63 -8.74 18.52
CA GLU A 154 -9.45 -7.56 18.79
C GLU A 154 -9.02 -6.39 17.89
N GLN A 155 -9.96 -5.44 17.69
CA GLN A 155 -9.67 -4.19 16.97
C GLN A 155 -9.65 -3.05 17.97
N LEU A 156 -8.51 -2.38 18.09
CA LEU A 156 -8.30 -1.36 19.11
C LEU A 156 -7.95 0.00 18.51
N CYS A 157 -8.33 1.05 19.21
CA CYS A 157 -7.83 2.39 18.97
C CYS A 157 -6.51 2.60 19.71
N GLU A 158 -5.73 3.58 19.29
CA GLU A 158 -4.44 3.91 19.88
C GLU A 158 -4.49 4.09 21.42
N PRO A 159 -5.43 4.88 22.01
CA PRO A 159 -5.49 4.98 23.46
C PRO A 159 -5.78 3.67 24.20
N CYS A 160 -6.50 2.70 23.59
CA CYS A 160 -6.73 1.42 24.22
C CYS A 160 -5.55 0.47 24.09
N MET A 161 -4.74 0.66 23.05
CA MET A 161 -3.51 -0.09 22.82
C MET A 161 -2.46 0.19 23.91
N GLU A 162 -2.35 1.44 24.38
CA GLU A 162 -1.39 1.87 25.40
C GLU A 162 -1.55 1.17 26.77
N TYR A 163 -2.71 0.57 27.03
CA TYR A 163 -3.02 -0.08 28.31
C TYR A 163 -2.90 -1.61 28.29
N ILE A 164 -2.37 -2.19 27.19
CA ILE A 164 -2.17 -3.63 27.10
C ILE A 164 -0.81 -3.97 27.72
N GLU A 165 -0.85 -4.86 28.72
CA GLU A 165 0.34 -5.37 29.43
C GLU A 165 0.66 -6.82 29.02
N GLU A 166 -0.19 -7.45 28.20
CA GLU A 166 -0.07 -8.84 27.75
C GLU A 166 0.87 -8.95 26.54
N ASP A 167 1.35 -10.17 26.28
CA ASP A 167 2.12 -10.49 25.08
C ASP A 167 1.17 -10.53 23.86
N ILE A 168 1.41 -9.63 22.91
CA ILE A 168 0.54 -9.41 21.75
C ILE A 168 1.35 -9.25 20.47
N ASP A 169 0.69 -9.53 19.35
CA ASP A 169 1.07 -9.06 18.03
C ASP A 169 0.07 -8.00 17.54
N ALA A 170 0.57 -6.88 17.02
CA ALA A 170 -0.27 -5.78 16.59
C ALA A 170 0.09 -5.30 15.19
N THR A 171 -0.91 -5.20 14.33
CA THR A 171 -0.77 -4.69 12.97
C THR A 171 -1.72 -3.52 12.72
N GLU A 172 -1.25 -2.49 12.02
CA GLU A 172 -2.09 -1.35 11.65
C GLU A 172 -3.21 -1.74 10.68
N ILE A 173 -4.37 -1.12 10.85
CA ILE A 173 -5.52 -1.34 9.97
C ILE A 173 -5.40 -0.41 8.76
N VAL A 174 -5.21 -0.99 7.58
CA VAL A 174 -5.28 -0.25 6.31
C VAL A 174 -6.75 -0.03 5.91
N TYR A 175 -7.11 1.23 5.66
CA TYR A 175 -8.44 1.69 5.26
C TYR A 175 -8.52 2.15 3.81
#